data_3c0dbc766123e0057c980cdce9a74811
#
_entry.id   3c0dbc766123e0057c980cdce9a74811
#
_cell.length_a   1.000
_cell.length_b   1.000
_cell.length_c   1.000
_cell.angle_alpha   90.00
_cell.angle_beta   90.00
_cell.angle_gamma   90.00
#
_symmetry.space_group_name_H-M   'P 1'
#
loop_
_entity.id
_entity.type
_entity.pdbx_description
1 polymer ?
#
loop_
_entity_poly.entity_id
_entity_poly.type
_entity_poly.pdbx_seq_one_letter_code
_entity_poly.pdbx_strand_id
1 'polypeptide(L)'
;MFNPCLLVMQPRNIKPALESYKKSFDIPIVFFRAFTEPQVTIQLNKYIKEHDYTHYVIIGDDAIVTRQAADTVLKYTESSECDVFTGWMNMHINPDGGFSDESTVNQNIIRCDDPSWGPQRKEYGTWITMDQMRQLPLELVRTSYANFALTGMTKELWEKYPISCWPRGNSSDHHLSLRLQNDGVKVWTHPKAFIRHLRRGWSPLPHHWLVGNVPPEIIEWQN
;
A
#
# COMPACT_ATOMS: atom_id res chain seq x y z
N MET A 1 12.45 -13.77 15.64
CA MET A 1 12.26 -14.63 14.44
C MET A 1 11.16 -13.97 13.60
N PHE A 2 11.38 -13.78 12.30
CA PHE A 2 10.38 -13.19 11.40
C PHE A 2 9.22 -14.17 11.16
N ASN A 3 8.01 -13.79 11.56
CA ASN A 3 6.79 -14.57 11.41
C ASN A 3 5.67 -13.63 10.95
N PRO A 4 5.61 -13.34 9.63
CA PRO A 4 4.66 -12.36 9.08
C PRO A 4 3.32 -12.97 8.73
N CYS A 5 2.28 -12.10 8.66
CA CYS A 5 0.95 -12.44 8.15
C CYS A 5 0.44 -11.33 7.23
N LEU A 6 -0.14 -11.70 6.08
CA LEU A 6 -0.82 -10.78 5.18
C LEU A 6 -2.29 -10.64 5.59
N LEU A 7 -2.71 -9.41 5.84
CA LEU A 7 -4.09 -9.04 6.16
C LEU A 7 -4.72 -8.33 4.96
N VAL A 8 -5.75 -8.92 4.40
CA VAL A 8 -6.43 -8.37 3.21
C VAL A 8 -7.73 -7.70 3.62
N MET A 9 -7.81 -6.40 3.40
CA MET A 9 -9.05 -5.63 3.53
C MET A 9 -9.94 -5.91 2.33
N GLN A 10 -10.96 -6.72 2.50
CA GLN A 10 -11.79 -7.25 1.41
C GLN A 10 -13.25 -6.75 1.48
N PRO A 11 -13.55 -5.49 1.19
CA PRO A 11 -14.92 -5.02 1.08
C PRO A 11 -15.62 -5.46 -0.22
N ARG A 12 -14.88 -5.75 -1.32
CA ARG A 12 -15.47 -5.95 -2.66
C ARG A 12 -15.26 -7.32 -3.29
N ASN A 13 -14.35 -8.14 -2.83
CA ASN A 13 -14.07 -9.49 -3.35
C ASN A 13 -13.63 -9.52 -4.83
N ILE A 14 -12.64 -8.74 -5.17
CA ILE A 14 -12.08 -8.67 -6.54
C ILE A 14 -11.20 -9.89 -6.79
N LYS A 15 -11.71 -10.85 -7.56
CA LYS A 15 -11.09 -12.16 -7.76
C LYS A 15 -9.65 -12.10 -8.28
N PRO A 16 -9.29 -11.33 -9.33
CA PRO A 16 -7.90 -11.29 -9.82
C PRO A 16 -6.92 -10.78 -8.76
N ALA A 17 -7.30 -9.79 -7.94
CA ALA A 17 -6.49 -9.30 -6.85
C ALA A 17 -6.23 -10.39 -5.81
N LEU A 18 -7.28 -11.06 -5.35
CA LEU A 18 -7.19 -12.14 -4.35
C LEU A 18 -6.36 -13.33 -4.84
N GLU A 19 -6.46 -13.68 -6.12
CA GLU A 19 -5.63 -14.72 -6.75
C GLU A 19 -4.16 -14.31 -6.81
N SER A 20 -3.87 -13.03 -7.10
CA SER A 20 -2.50 -12.53 -7.12
C SER A 20 -1.83 -12.64 -5.75
N TYR A 21 -2.55 -12.38 -4.65
CA TYR A 21 -2.01 -12.51 -3.30
C TYR A 21 -1.62 -13.95 -3.00
N LYS A 22 -2.50 -14.91 -3.30
CA LYS A 22 -2.23 -16.34 -3.10
C LYS A 22 -1.04 -16.85 -3.92
N LYS A 23 -0.79 -16.27 -5.10
CA LYS A 23 0.36 -16.63 -5.97
C LYS A 23 1.67 -15.97 -5.53
N SER A 24 1.59 -14.78 -4.94
CA SER A 24 2.75 -13.95 -4.65
C SER A 24 3.29 -14.09 -3.24
N PHE A 25 2.49 -14.59 -2.29
CA PHE A 25 2.90 -14.75 -0.90
C PHE A 25 2.91 -16.20 -0.45
N ASP A 26 4.01 -16.62 0.17
CA ASP A 26 4.17 -17.92 0.83
C ASP A 26 4.03 -17.80 2.36
N ILE A 27 3.20 -16.88 2.82
CA ILE A 27 2.91 -16.61 4.24
C ILE A 27 1.41 -16.77 4.50
N PRO A 28 0.98 -16.91 5.76
CA PRO A 28 -0.46 -16.90 6.09
C PRO A 28 -1.16 -15.65 5.55
N ILE A 29 -2.35 -15.85 4.95
CA ILE A 29 -3.18 -14.78 4.39
C ILE A 29 -4.55 -14.82 5.06
N VAL A 30 -4.96 -13.71 5.65
CA VAL A 30 -6.26 -13.56 6.31
C VAL A 30 -7.10 -12.53 5.59
N PHE A 31 -8.32 -12.91 5.24
CA PHE A 31 -9.26 -12.05 4.51
C PHE A 31 -10.34 -11.53 5.46
N PHE A 32 -10.45 -10.22 5.57
CA PHE A 32 -11.46 -9.56 6.38
C PHE A 32 -12.64 -9.13 5.51
N ARG A 33 -13.78 -9.74 5.72
CA ARG A 33 -15.01 -9.43 5.00
C ARG A 33 -15.89 -8.51 5.83
N ALA A 34 -16.13 -7.32 5.32
CA ALA A 34 -17.05 -6.37 5.92
C ALA A 34 -17.65 -5.47 4.84
N PHE A 35 -18.79 -4.83 5.15
CA PHE A 35 -19.46 -3.95 4.20
C PHE A 35 -18.87 -2.55 4.14
N THR A 36 -18.12 -2.15 5.17
CA THR A 36 -17.55 -0.80 5.25
C THR A 36 -16.11 -0.84 5.76
N GLU A 37 -15.32 0.17 5.37
CA GLU A 37 -13.94 0.34 5.83
C GLU A 37 -13.83 0.42 7.38
N PRO A 38 -14.71 1.15 8.11
CA PRO A 38 -14.67 1.13 9.57
C PRO A 38 -14.86 -0.25 10.20
N GLN A 39 -15.73 -1.09 9.62
CA GLN A 39 -15.91 -2.46 10.13
C GLN A 39 -14.67 -3.33 9.90
N VAL A 40 -14.03 -3.20 8.73
CA VAL A 40 -12.79 -3.91 8.42
C VAL A 40 -11.67 -3.48 9.38
N THR A 41 -11.51 -2.19 9.64
CA THR A 41 -10.45 -1.69 10.53
C THR A 41 -10.60 -2.18 11.96
N ILE A 42 -11.83 -2.29 12.47
CA ILE A 42 -12.10 -2.89 13.79
C ILE A 42 -11.67 -4.37 13.84
N GLN A 43 -12.01 -5.13 12.81
CA GLN A 43 -11.65 -6.55 12.72
C GLN A 43 -10.14 -6.75 12.62
N LEU A 44 -9.46 -5.95 11.79
CA LEU A 44 -8.00 -5.97 11.64
C LEU A 44 -7.28 -5.68 12.96
N ASN A 45 -7.64 -4.60 13.63
CA ASN A 45 -7.03 -4.24 14.90
C ASN A 45 -7.24 -5.30 15.99
N LYS A 46 -8.43 -5.91 16.02
CA LYS A 46 -8.72 -7.03 16.92
C LYS A 46 -7.83 -8.24 16.60
N TYR A 47 -7.73 -8.61 15.32
CA TYR A 47 -6.92 -9.74 14.88
C TYR A 47 -5.44 -9.57 15.23
N ILE A 48 -4.87 -8.39 14.98
CA ILE A 48 -3.48 -8.07 15.30
C ILE A 48 -3.21 -8.27 16.80
N LYS A 49 -4.11 -7.84 17.68
CA LYS A 49 -3.96 -8.01 19.14
C LYS A 49 -4.04 -9.47 19.59
N GLU A 50 -4.91 -10.28 18.96
CA GLU A 50 -5.23 -11.63 19.40
C GLU A 50 -4.31 -12.72 18.84
N HIS A 51 -3.45 -12.40 17.86
CA HIS A 51 -2.59 -13.40 17.20
C HIS A 51 -1.10 -13.05 17.33
N ASP A 52 -0.27 -14.10 17.39
CA ASP A 52 1.17 -14.00 17.73
C ASP A 52 2.09 -13.97 16.50
N TYR A 53 1.67 -13.31 15.43
CA TYR A 53 2.58 -12.96 14.35
C TYR A 53 3.46 -11.78 14.78
N THR A 54 4.71 -11.77 14.34
CA THR A 54 5.65 -10.69 14.70
C THR A 54 5.51 -9.46 13.82
N HIS A 55 5.01 -9.66 12.59
CA HIS A 55 4.83 -8.60 11.59
C HIS A 55 3.52 -8.80 10.86
N TYR A 56 2.90 -7.70 10.48
CA TYR A 56 1.72 -7.73 9.62
C TYR A 56 1.91 -6.84 8.42
N VAL A 57 1.49 -7.35 7.28
CA VAL A 57 1.41 -6.60 6.03
C VAL A 57 -0.05 -6.42 5.67
N ILE A 58 -0.48 -5.20 5.38
CA ILE A 58 -1.89 -4.89 5.07
C ILE A 58 -2.02 -4.45 3.62
N ILE A 59 -3.05 -4.96 2.95
CA ILE A 59 -3.39 -4.60 1.57
C ILE A 59 -4.91 -4.46 1.39
N GLY A 60 -5.32 -3.56 0.50
CA GLY A 60 -6.70 -3.49 -0.02
C GLY A 60 -7.02 -4.65 -0.96
N ASP A 61 -8.26 -4.74 -1.41
CA ASP A 61 -8.75 -5.80 -2.29
C ASP A 61 -8.71 -5.47 -3.79
N ASP A 62 -8.25 -4.28 -4.14
CA ASP A 62 -8.28 -3.74 -5.51
C ASP A 62 -6.88 -3.53 -6.13
N ALA A 63 -5.93 -4.32 -5.70
CA ALA A 63 -4.57 -4.25 -6.17
C ALA A 63 -4.04 -5.63 -6.61
N ILE A 64 -3.25 -5.67 -7.66
CA ILE A 64 -2.55 -6.89 -8.11
C ILE A 64 -1.10 -6.79 -7.66
N VAL A 65 -0.62 -7.85 -7.01
CA VAL A 65 0.74 -7.96 -6.48
C VAL A 65 1.54 -8.95 -7.30
N THR A 66 2.75 -8.58 -7.71
CA THR A 66 3.72 -9.51 -8.28
C THR A 66 4.55 -10.17 -7.18
N ARG A 67 5.16 -11.33 -7.49
CA ARG A 67 6.11 -11.98 -6.57
C ARG A 67 7.25 -11.03 -6.19
N GLN A 68 7.80 -10.27 -7.13
CA GLN A 68 8.85 -9.30 -6.86
C GLN A 68 8.43 -8.24 -5.83
N ALA A 69 7.23 -7.70 -5.97
CA ALA A 69 6.72 -6.72 -5.02
C ALA A 69 6.51 -7.33 -3.63
N ALA A 70 5.94 -8.54 -3.55
CA ALA A 70 5.75 -9.28 -2.31
C ALA A 70 7.09 -9.55 -1.60
N ASP A 71 8.08 -10.11 -2.31
CA ASP A 71 9.41 -10.39 -1.77
C ASP A 71 10.11 -9.11 -1.29
N THR A 72 9.96 -8.01 -2.04
CA THR A 72 10.54 -6.72 -1.66
C THR A 72 9.92 -6.19 -0.37
N VAL A 73 8.60 -6.24 -0.25
CA VAL A 73 7.90 -5.78 0.95
C VAL A 73 8.26 -6.63 2.16
N LEU A 74 8.25 -7.96 2.03
CA LEU A 74 8.61 -8.87 3.13
C LEU A 74 10.05 -8.64 3.60
N LYS A 75 11.00 -8.51 2.66
CA LYS A 75 12.40 -8.23 2.96
C LYS A 75 12.57 -6.98 3.84
N TYR A 76 11.92 -5.89 3.46
CA TYR A 76 12.08 -4.62 4.17
C TYR A 76 11.16 -4.49 5.40
N THR A 77 10.08 -5.24 5.47
CA THR A 77 9.27 -5.37 6.69
C THR A 77 10.04 -6.13 7.78
N GLU A 78 10.89 -7.11 7.41
CA GLU A 78 11.78 -7.82 8.33
C GLU A 78 12.99 -6.98 8.76
N SER A 79 13.43 -6.08 7.91
CA SER A 79 14.67 -5.32 8.11
C SER A 79 14.54 -4.30 9.24
N SER A 80 15.53 -4.24 10.12
CA SER A 80 15.65 -3.18 11.13
C SER A 80 15.97 -1.79 10.54
N GLU A 81 16.23 -1.70 9.24
CA GLU A 81 16.44 -0.43 8.54
C GLU A 81 15.13 0.35 8.35
N CYS A 82 13.98 -0.33 8.43
CA CYS A 82 12.67 0.23 8.17
C CYS A 82 11.76 0.10 9.39
N ASP A 83 11.26 1.22 9.92
CA ASP A 83 10.17 1.17 10.89
C ASP A 83 8.86 0.75 10.21
N VAL A 84 8.57 1.38 9.07
CA VAL A 84 7.41 1.09 8.24
C VAL A 84 7.85 1.01 6.79
N PHE A 85 7.49 -0.07 6.12
CA PHE A 85 7.69 -0.21 4.68
C PHE A 85 6.35 -0.23 3.95
N THR A 86 6.26 0.46 2.81
CA THR A 86 5.04 0.50 1.99
C THR A 86 5.37 0.28 0.52
N GLY A 87 4.52 -0.48 -0.17
CA GLY A 87 4.52 -0.52 -1.62
C GLY A 87 4.02 0.80 -2.23
N TRP A 88 4.04 0.89 -3.54
CA TRP A 88 3.50 2.03 -4.27
C TRP A 88 2.63 1.57 -5.43
N MET A 89 1.69 2.39 -5.85
CA MET A 89 0.75 2.07 -6.91
C MET A 89 0.41 3.29 -7.76
N ASN A 90 -0.05 3.03 -8.98
CA ASN A 90 -0.64 4.04 -9.85
C ASN A 90 -1.95 4.58 -9.26
N MET A 91 -2.15 5.88 -9.29
CA MET A 91 -3.39 6.50 -8.83
C MET A 91 -4.48 6.47 -9.90
N HIS A 92 -4.10 6.56 -11.18
CA HIS A 92 -5.02 6.63 -12.30
C HIS A 92 -4.72 5.56 -13.33
N ILE A 93 -5.79 5.01 -13.89
CA ILE A 93 -5.77 4.19 -15.10
C ILE A 93 -6.46 5.02 -16.17
N ASN A 94 -5.89 5.09 -17.37
CA ASN A 94 -6.48 5.77 -18.50
C ASN A 94 -7.85 5.17 -18.86
N PRO A 95 -8.74 5.91 -19.53
CA PRO A 95 -10.06 5.40 -19.91
C PRO A 95 -10.04 4.11 -20.73
N ASP A 96 -8.98 3.88 -21.49
CA ASP A 96 -8.71 2.65 -22.27
C ASP A 96 -8.16 1.48 -21.43
N GLY A 97 -7.91 1.70 -20.14
CA GLY A 97 -7.39 0.70 -19.21
C GLY A 97 -5.87 0.71 -19.08
N GLY A 98 -5.16 1.49 -19.90
CA GLY A 98 -3.70 1.60 -19.83
C GLY A 98 -3.17 2.51 -18.73
N PHE A 99 -1.86 2.50 -18.57
CA PHE A 99 -1.11 3.46 -17.75
C PHE A 99 -0.28 4.35 -18.66
N SER A 100 -0.08 5.61 -18.27
CA SER A 100 0.93 6.46 -18.87
C SER A 100 2.05 6.72 -17.87
N ASP A 101 3.24 7.00 -18.38
CA ASP A 101 4.40 7.37 -17.54
C ASP A 101 4.16 8.69 -16.78
N GLU A 102 3.23 9.50 -17.23
CA GLU A 102 2.77 10.72 -16.56
C GLU A 102 1.75 10.46 -15.43
N SER A 103 1.24 9.22 -15.31
CA SER A 103 0.30 8.88 -14.25
C SER A 103 0.93 9.10 -12.88
N THR A 104 0.23 9.82 -12.00
CA THR A 104 0.66 10.05 -10.63
C THR A 104 0.63 8.75 -9.84
N VAL A 105 1.65 8.51 -9.04
CA VAL A 105 1.68 7.41 -8.06
C VAL A 105 1.20 7.88 -6.70
N ASN A 106 0.80 6.95 -5.85
CA ASN A 106 0.32 7.25 -4.49
C ASN A 106 1.44 7.41 -3.47
N GLN A 107 2.62 7.84 -3.90
CA GLN A 107 3.75 8.08 -3.02
C GLN A 107 4.20 9.54 -3.05
N ASN A 108 4.39 10.07 -1.87
CA ASN A 108 5.03 11.36 -1.66
C ASN A 108 6.49 11.11 -1.30
N ILE A 109 7.37 11.28 -2.26
CA ILE A 109 8.80 11.10 -2.02
C ILE A 109 9.36 12.33 -1.30
N ILE A 110 10.02 12.07 -0.18
CA ILE A 110 10.69 13.11 0.60
C ILE A 110 12.06 13.36 -0.03
N ARG A 111 12.23 14.52 -0.64
CA ARG A 111 13.51 14.99 -1.14
C ARG A 111 14.09 15.98 -0.13
N CYS A 112 14.99 15.49 0.71
CA CYS A 112 15.63 16.30 1.75
C CYS A 112 16.58 17.39 1.18
N ASP A 113 16.93 17.27 -0.08
CA ASP A 113 17.95 18.08 -0.79
C ASP A 113 17.36 19.13 -1.74
N ASP A 114 16.05 19.18 -1.92
CA ASP A 114 15.43 20.15 -2.82
C ASP A 114 15.19 21.49 -2.10
N PRO A 115 15.97 22.56 -2.43
CA PRO A 115 15.86 23.87 -1.78
C PRO A 115 14.58 24.63 -2.12
N SER A 116 13.83 24.23 -3.17
CA SER A 116 12.55 24.84 -3.53
C SER A 116 11.44 24.53 -2.52
N TRP A 117 11.70 23.58 -1.63
CA TRP A 117 10.76 23.17 -0.59
C TRP A 117 10.95 24.01 0.66
N GLY A 118 9.97 24.82 0.97
CA GLY A 118 9.92 25.54 2.23
C GLY A 118 9.98 24.58 3.42
N PRO A 119 10.41 25.05 4.61
CA PRO A 119 10.61 24.22 5.81
C PRO A 119 9.44 23.31 6.16
N GLN A 120 8.21 23.77 5.90
CA GLN A 120 6.97 23.04 6.21
C GLN A 120 6.64 21.93 5.18
N ARG A 121 7.24 21.95 3.97
CA ARG A 121 6.99 20.94 2.92
C ARG A 121 8.04 19.83 2.89
N LYS A 122 9.17 20.01 3.54
CA LYS A 122 10.23 18.98 3.62
C LYS A 122 9.73 17.66 4.22
N GLU A 123 8.72 17.71 5.08
CA GLU A 123 8.17 16.55 5.76
C GLU A 123 7.05 15.87 4.98
N TYR A 124 6.40 16.56 4.03
CA TYR A 124 5.22 16.05 3.33
C TYR A 124 5.52 15.36 2.00
N GLY A 125 6.73 15.47 1.50
CA GLY A 125 7.11 14.87 0.22
C GLY A 125 6.41 15.49 -1.01
N THR A 126 6.82 15.10 -2.21
CA THR A 126 6.18 15.47 -3.48
C THR A 126 5.53 14.26 -4.12
N TRP A 127 4.30 14.42 -4.62
CA TRP A 127 3.72 13.44 -5.52
C TRP A 127 4.56 13.36 -6.80
N ILE A 128 4.89 12.15 -7.21
CA ILE A 128 5.69 11.90 -8.41
C ILE A 128 4.91 11.07 -9.42
N THR A 129 5.37 11.08 -10.66
CA THR A 129 4.81 10.26 -11.73
C THR A 129 5.40 8.86 -11.72
N MET A 130 4.80 7.94 -12.49
CA MET A 130 5.34 6.58 -12.67
C MET A 130 6.73 6.61 -13.30
N ASP A 131 6.97 7.48 -14.28
CA ASP A 131 8.29 7.64 -14.89
C ASP A 131 9.33 8.10 -13.86
N GLN A 132 9.01 9.13 -13.08
CA GLN A 132 9.91 9.60 -12.01
C GLN A 132 10.19 8.51 -10.97
N MET A 133 9.19 7.68 -10.62
CA MET A 133 9.40 6.57 -9.68
C MET A 133 10.34 5.51 -10.24
N ARG A 134 10.28 5.21 -11.55
CA ARG A 134 11.17 4.28 -12.22
C ARG A 134 12.61 4.77 -12.32
N GLN A 135 12.81 6.09 -12.37
CA GLN A 135 14.13 6.72 -12.42
C GLN A 135 14.82 6.81 -11.05
N LEU A 136 14.11 6.53 -9.97
CA LEU A 136 14.73 6.49 -8.65
C LEU A 136 15.75 5.36 -8.54
N PRO A 137 16.81 5.54 -7.73
CA PRO A 137 17.74 4.47 -7.42
C PRO A 137 17.01 3.22 -6.89
N LEU A 138 17.52 2.02 -7.21
CA LEU A 138 16.97 0.74 -6.71
C LEU A 138 17.38 0.50 -5.25
N GLU A 139 17.00 1.43 -4.40
CA GLU A 139 17.28 1.44 -2.96
C GLU A 139 16.05 1.93 -2.17
N LEU A 140 16.18 1.96 -0.85
CA LEU A 140 15.15 2.51 0.03
C LEU A 140 14.98 4.01 -0.18
N VAL A 141 13.75 4.44 -0.40
CA VAL A 141 13.38 5.84 -0.60
C VAL A 141 12.41 6.26 0.51
N ARG A 142 12.68 7.42 1.11
CA ARG A 142 11.79 8.01 2.12
C ARG A 142 10.49 8.50 1.49
N THR A 143 9.39 8.15 2.11
CA THR A 143 8.07 8.65 1.74
C THR A 143 7.33 9.17 2.97
N SER A 144 6.38 10.06 2.78
CA SER A 144 5.50 10.54 3.84
C SER A 144 4.17 9.78 3.92
N TYR A 145 3.93 8.81 3.05
CA TYR A 145 2.64 8.17 2.91
C TYR A 145 2.72 6.65 3.06
N ALA A 146 2.15 6.14 4.14
CA ALA A 146 1.93 4.71 4.36
C ALA A 146 0.55 4.35 3.82
N ASN A 147 0.50 3.82 2.60
CA ASN A 147 -0.75 3.45 1.95
C ASN A 147 -1.08 1.96 2.14
N PHE A 148 -2.35 1.59 2.00
CA PHE A 148 -2.74 0.18 2.06
C PHE A 148 -2.57 -0.56 0.73
N ALA A 149 -1.63 -0.09 -0.08
CA ALA A 149 -1.15 -0.83 -1.24
C ALA A 149 -0.08 -1.87 -0.89
N LEU A 150 0.05 -2.31 0.30
CA LEU A 150 1.02 -3.26 0.85
C LEU A 150 1.95 -2.61 1.88
N THR A 151 1.38 -2.24 3.02
CA THR A 151 2.15 -1.64 4.12
C THR A 151 2.44 -2.67 5.19
N GLY A 152 3.72 -2.85 5.50
CA GLY A 152 4.24 -3.77 6.50
C GLY A 152 4.95 -3.05 7.64
N MET A 153 4.72 -3.53 8.87
CA MET A 153 5.44 -3.12 10.08
C MET A 153 5.31 -4.19 11.18
N THR A 154 6.02 -4.02 12.27
CA THR A 154 5.96 -4.93 13.43
C THR A 154 4.58 -4.91 14.08
N LYS A 155 4.26 -5.97 14.83
CA LYS A 155 3.03 -6.04 15.64
C LYS A 155 2.94 -4.86 16.60
N GLU A 156 4.04 -4.54 17.29
CA GLU A 156 4.10 -3.45 18.27
C GLU A 156 3.76 -2.10 17.63
N LEU A 157 4.23 -1.84 16.40
CA LEU A 157 3.90 -0.61 15.69
C LEU A 157 2.43 -0.58 15.28
N TRP A 158 1.86 -1.69 14.81
CA TRP A 158 0.42 -1.78 14.50
C TRP A 158 -0.44 -1.56 15.74
N GLU A 159 -0.03 -2.08 16.91
CA GLU A 159 -0.74 -1.86 18.17
C GLU A 159 -0.64 -0.41 18.65
N LYS A 160 0.54 0.22 18.45
CA LYS A 160 0.75 1.64 18.76
C LYS A 160 -0.02 2.57 17.81
N TYR A 161 -0.12 2.20 16.53
CA TYR A 161 -0.80 2.96 15.49
C TYR A 161 -1.98 2.17 14.89
N PRO A 162 -3.01 1.84 15.68
CA PRO A 162 -4.14 1.05 15.18
C PRO A 162 -4.81 1.78 14.02
N ILE A 163 -5.28 1.00 13.05
CA ILE A 163 -5.97 1.54 11.88
C ILE A 163 -7.26 2.19 12.35
N SER A 164 -7.52 3.40 11.91
CA SER A 164 -8.74 4.12 12.24
C SER A 164 -9.18 5.02 11.10
N CYS A 165 -10.47 5.06 10.86
CA CYS A 165 -11.04 5.99 9.89
C CYS A 165 -11.08 7.40 10.49
N TRP A 166 -10.77 8.40 9.68
CA TRP A 166 -10.90 9.79 10.10
C TRP A 166 -12.38 10.18 10.24
N PRO A 167 -12.77 10.90 11.31
CA PRO A 167 -14.17 11.29 11.52
C PRO A 167 -14.81 12.11 10.39
N ARG A 168 -14.00 12.69 9.49
CA ARG A 168 -14.43 13.53 8.38
C ARG A 168 -14.35 12.85 7.00
N GLY A 169 -14.27 11.52 6.93
CA GLY A 169 -14.35 10.78 5.66
C GLY A 169 -13.05 10.66 4.87
N ASN A 170 -11.89 11.00 5.44
CA ASN A 170 -10.61 10.67 4.84
C ASN A 170 -10.32 9.18 5.03
N SER A 171 -9.55 8.62 4.08
CA SER A 171 -9.12 7.23 4.13
C SER A 171 -8.28 6.91 5.38
N SER A 172 -8.37 5.69 5.85
CA SER A 172 -7.64 5.23 7.04
C SER A 172 -6.12 5.21 6.85
N ASP A 173 -5.63 5.05 5.61
CA ASP A 173 -4.22 5.14 5.26
C ASP A 173 -3.67 6.57 5.40
N HIS A 174 -4.45 7.58 5.01
CA HIS A 174 -4.09 8.97 5.22
C HIS A 174 -3.98 9.30 6.72
N HIS A 175 -4.95 8.84 7.52
CA HIS A 175 -4.93 9.02 8.96
C HIS A 175 -3.74 8.33 9.63
N LEU A 176 -3.42 7.10 9.21
CA LEU A 176 -2.23 6.38 9.66
C LEU A 176 -0.96 7.18 9.33
N SER A 177 -0.83 7.64 8.09
CA SER A 177 0.33 8.40 7.62
C SER A 177 0.59 9.67 8.44
N LEU A 178 -0.45 10.43 8.75
CA LEU A 178 -0.34 11.63 9.59
C LEU A 178 0.12 11.30 11.00
N ARG A 179 -0.38 10.23 11.62
CA ARG A 179 0.02 9.83 12.97
C ARG A 179 1.48 9.38 13.01
N LEU A 180 1.92 8.59 12.03
CA LEU A 180 3.32 8.19 11.90
C LEU A 180 4.24 9.40 11.75
N GLN A 181 3.87 10.36 10.90
CA GLN A 181 4.65 11.59 10.69
C GLN A 181 4.74 12.45 11.95
N ASN A 182 3.62 12.65 12.65
CA ASN A 182 3.59 13.46 13.87
C ASN A 182 4.51 12.91 14.96
N ASP A 183 4.68 11.59 15.00
CA ASP A 183 5.57 10.91 15.96
C ASP A 183 6.99 10.68 15.40
N GLY A 184 7.31 11.20 14.22
CA GLY A 184 8.62 11.08 13.60
C GLY A 184 8.98 9.66 13.09
N VAL A 185 8.00 8.75 12.99
CA VAL A 185 8.20 7.40 12.47
C VAL A 185 8.49 7.46 10.98
N LYS A 186 9.55 6.77 10.57
CA LYS A 186 10.03 6.81 9.19
C LYS A 186 9.30 5.79 8.31
N VAL A 187 8.71 6.27 7.23
CA VAL A 187 8.08 5.42 6.21
C VAL A 187 9.00 5.33 4.99
N TRP A 188 9.16 4.11 4.49
CA TRP A 188 10.03 3.79 3.37
C TRP A 188 9.28 3.07 2.26
N THR A 189 9.74 3.26 1.03
CA THR A 189 9.32 2.52 -0.14
C THR A 189 10.53 2.11 -0.98
N HIS A 190 10.30 1.32 -2.04
CA HIS A 190 11.34 0.89 -2.96
C HIS A 190 10.77 0.78 -4.38
N PRO A 191 11.47 1.19 -5.46
CA PRO A 191 10.95 1.13 -6.83
C PRO A 191 10.43 -0.24 -7.26
N LYS A 192 11.01 -1.35 -6.76
CA LYS A 192 10.54 -2.72 -7.03
C LYS A 192 9.25 -3.12 -6.30
N ALA A 193 8.74 -2.32 -5.39
CA ALA A 193 7.52 -2.60 -4.63
C ALA A 193 6.26 -2.06 -5.32
N PHE A 194 6.23 -2.12 -6.66
CA PHE A 194 5.08 -1.68 -7.44
C PHE A 194 3.91 -2.65 -7.32
N ILE A 195 2.73 -2.08 -7.12
CA ILE A 195 1.46 -2.79 -7.03
C ILE A 195 0.48 -2.14 -7.98
N ARG A 196 -0.19 -2.94 -8.78
CA ARG A 196 -1.14 -2.44 -9.74
C ARG A 196 -2.49 -2.18 -9.09
N HIS A 197 -2.87 -0.93 -8.98
CA HIS A 197 -4.18 -0.53 -8.52
C HIS A 197 -5.22 -0.64 -9.63
N LEU A 198 -6.34 -1.28 -9.36
CA LEU A 198 -7.38 -1.55 -10.36
C LEU A 198 -8.43 -0.42 -10.50
N ARG A 199 -8.27 0.69 -9.78
CA ARG A 199 -9.19 1.82 -9.87
C ARG A 199 -8.91 2.73 -11.06
N ARG A 200 -9.98 3.23 -11.67
CA ARG A 200 -9.93 4.38 -12.57
C ARG A 200 -9.99 5.67 -11.75
N GLY A 201 -8.86 6.20 -11.33
CA GLY A 201 -8.82 7.39 -10.50
C GLY A 201 -9.70 7.23 -9.25
N TRP A 202 -10.56 8.20 -8.98
CA TRP A 202 -11.51 8.20 -7.86
C TRP A 202 -12.84 7.53 -8.18
N SER A 203 -13.04 7.07 -9.42
CA SER A 203 -14.29 6.43 -9.84
C SER A 203 -14.41 5.02 -9.26
N PRO A 204 -15.64 4.56 -8.94
CA PRO A 204 -15.89 3.17 -8.57
C PRO A 204 -15.36 2.23 -9.64
N LEU A 205 -14.91 1.04 -9.23
CA LEU A 205 -14.53 -0.02 -10.16
C LEU A 205 -15.72 -0.38 -11.07
N PRO A 206 -15.49 -0.61 -12.36
CA PRO A 206 -16.53 -1.13 -13.25
C PRO A 206 -17.09 -2.44 -12.70
N HIS A 207 -18.42 -2.61 -12.74
CA HIS A 207 -19.08 -3.78 -12.17
C HIS A 207 -18.53 -5.12 -12.71
N HIS A 208 -18.21 -5.19 -14.01
CA HIS A 208 -17.63 -6.40 -14.62
C HIS A 208 -16.23 -6.77 -14.07
N TRP A 209 -15.48 -5.82 -13.50
CA TRP A 209 -14.21 -6.10 -12.83
C TRP A 209 -14.40 -6.77 -11.48
N LEU A 210 -15.48 -6.45 -10.78
CA LEU A 210 -15.82 -7.09 -9.51
C LEU A 210 -16.10 -8.58 -9.65
N VAL A 211 -16.59 -9.00 -10.82
CA VAL A 211 -16.83 -10.42 -11.16
C VAL A 211 -15.64 -11.08 -11.87
N GLY A 212 -14.51 -10.41 -11.97
CA GLY A 212 -13.27 -11.00 -12.47
C GLY A 212 -12.91 -10.68 -13.92
N ASN A 213 -13.71 -9.89 -14.64
CA ASN A 213 -13.44 -9.50 -16.04
C ASN A 213 -12.56 -8.24 -16.12
N VAL A 214 -11.39 -8.26 -15.48
CA VAL A 214 -10.41 -7.19 -15.59
C VAL A 214 -9.67 -7.35 -16.91
N PRO A 215 -9.50 -6.28 -17.72
CA PRO A 215 -8.76 -6.36 -18.98
C PRO A 215 -7.34 -6.91 -18.77
N PRO A 216 -6.85 -7.78 -19.68
CA PRO A 216 -5.51 -8.38 -19.57
C PRO A 216 -4.39 -7.35 -19.43
N GLU A 217 -4.44 -6.24 -20.14
CA GLU A 217 -3.45 -5.16 -20.10
C GLU A 217 -3.34 -4.50 -18.71
N ILE A 218 -4.38 -4.62 -17.89
CA ILE A 218 -4.34 -4.20 -16.49
C ILE A 218 -3.75 -5.30 -15.59
N ILE A 219 -3.91 -6.56 -15.96
CA ILE A 219 -3.39 -7.70 -15.18
C ILE A 219 -1.92 -7.97 -15.53
N GLU A 220 -1.57 -7.90 -16.81
CA GLU A 220 -0.28 -8.30 -17.37
C GLU A 220 0.73 -7.17 -17.47
N TRP A 221 0.56 -6.09 -16.72
CA TRP A 221 1.50 -4.99 -16.81
C TRP A 221 2.92 -5.45 -16.48
N GLN A 222 3.83 -5.28 -17.45
CA GLN A 222 5.24 -5.62 -17.31
C GLN A 222 6.00 -4.44 -16.73
N ASN A 223 6.86 -4.74 -15.77
CA ASN A 223 7.82 -3.78 -15.20
C ASN A 223 8.91 -3.42 -16.23
#